data_f99d7e1350f94fee9a2c02ccc0730c31
#
_entry.id   f99d7e1350f94fee9a2c02ccc0730c31
#
_cell.length_a   1.000
_cell.length_b   1.000
_cell.length_c   1.000
_cell.angle_alpha   90.00
_cell.angle_beta   90.00
_cell.angle_gamma   90.00
#
_symmetry.space_group_name_H-M   'P 1'
#
loop_
_entity.id
_entity.type
_entity.pdbx_description
1 polymer ?
#
loop_
_entity_poly.entity_id
_entity_poly.type
_entity_poly.pdbx_seq_one_letter_code
_entity_poly.pdbx_strand_id
1 'polypeptide(L)'
;MLRFCAAALLTLLATPGMALDEDFLVIAHRGASGERPEHTLAAYERAIDQGADYIEPDLVLTRDGVFVARHENEIGQTTDVASRTEFADKRTTKSIDGVAVTGWFAEDFTLAELRTLRAKERIPAIRPANARFDGLYPVPTLEDIVRLVRAKEAETGRRIGLYPELKHPSFLQRATGINPADHLVRELERLEITPQDLVFIQSFETWVLGRLDRLSEFKLVQLIKPDGGPVDEPGVTYAEMVTPDGLAEVATYADGVGVNLALVLQADGSPTSLVSDAAQAGLVVHAWTVRKQNAFLPPGLREGEDGAAVGNYAALLAMLESAGVDGVFTDDVLPTICALGDEANNDDLWCALLSRDQARLPMPRAEDVVE
;
A
#
# COMPACT_ATOMS: atom_id res chain seq x y z
N MET A 1 -0.74 -17.18 -74.65
CA MET A 1 0.15 -17.02 -73.47
C MET A 1 -0.67 -16.41 -72.35
N LEU A 2 -1.23 -17.25 -71.46
CA LEU A 2 -1.98 -16.80 -70.28
C LEU A 2 -0.98 -16.76 -69.11
N ARG A 3 -0.83 -15.58 -68.49
CA ARG A 3 -0.08 -15.42 -67.22
C ARG A 3 -1.07 -15.50 -66.04
N PHE A 4 -0.95 -16.57 -65.23
CA PHE A 4 -1.62 -16.69 -63.95
C PHE A 4 -0.85 -15.87 -62.92
N CYS A 5 -1.50 -14.83 -62.33
CA CYS A 5 -1.03 -14.20 -61.10
C CYS A 5 -1.57 -14.99 -59.90
N ALA A 6 -0.69 -15.62 -59.17
CA ALA A 6 -1.02 -16.22 -57.88
C ALA A 6 -0.98 -15.14 -56.80
N ALA A 7 -2.12 -14.84 -56.22
CA ALA A 7 -2.21 -13.97 -55.03
C ALA A 7 -1.93 -14.84 -53.80
N ALA A 8 -0.83 -14.57 -53.11
CA ALA A 8 -0.52 -15.20 -51.82
C ALA A 8 -1.35 -14.50 -50.74
N LEU A 9 -2.29 -15.22 -50.14
CA LEU A 9 -3.03 -14.80 -48.97
C LEU A 9 -2.15 -14.98 -47.73
N LEU A 10 -1.61 -13.87 -47.19
CA LEU A 10 -0.94 -13.89 -45.88
C LEU A 10 -1.99 -13.97 -44.78
N THR A 11 -2.24 -15.13 -44.24
CA THR A 11 -2.97 -15.31 -42.98
C THR A 11 -2.07 -14.85 -41.83
N LEU A 12 -2.34 -13.67 -41.24
CA LEU A 12 -1.84 -13.30 -39.93
C LEU A 12 -2.42 -14.29 -38.91
N LEU A 13 -1.57 -15.21 -38.45
CA LEU A 13 -1.85 -15.95 -37.22
C LEU A 13 -1.70 -14.97 -36.07
N ALA A 14 -2.82 -14.53 -35.49
CA ALA A 14 -2.82 -13.90 -34.19
C ALA A 14 -2.22 -14.92 -33.21
N THR A 15 -1.03 -14.66 -32.70
CA THR A 15 -0.51 -15.38 -31.53
C THR A 15 -1.47 -15.09 -30.39
N PRO A 16 -1.99 -16.12 -29.68
CA PRO A 16 -2.66 -15.86 -28.44
C PRO A 16 -1.68 -15.11 -27.55
N GLY A 17 -2.07 -13.91 -27.09
CA GLY A 17 -1.32 -13.22 -26.04
C GLY A 17 -1.16 -14.23 -24.92
N MET A 18 0.09 -14.46 -24.51
CA MET A 18 0.35 -15.12 -23.23
C MET A 18 -0.38 -14.27 -22.20
N ALA A 19 -1.49 -14.80 -21.65
CA ALA A 19 -1.97 -14.37 -20.37
C ALA A 19 -0.73 -14.46 -19.46
N LEU A 20 -0.30 -13.35 -18.91
CA LEU A 20 0.59 -13.37 -17.76
C LEU A 20 -0.15 -14.23 -16.74
N ASP A 21 0.46 -15.29 -16.26
CA ASP A 21 0.07 -15.92 -15.01
C ASP A 21 0.12 -14.76 -14.02
N GLU A 22 -1.02 -14.18 -13.65
CA GLU A 22 -1.06 -13.07 -12.72
C GLU A 22 -0.82 -13.67 -11.34
N ASP A 23 0.47 -13.73 -10.97
CA ASP A 23 0.90 -14.17 -9.65
C ASP A 23 0.19 -13.31 -8.60
N PHE A 24 -0.28 -13.95 -7.53
CA PHE A 24 -0.91 -13.27 -6.40
C PHE A 24 0.04 -12.25 -5.78
N LEU A 25 -0.31 -10.95 -5.84
CA LEU A 25 0.59 -9.87 -5.46
C LEU A 25 0.72 -9.70 -3.94
N VAL A 26 1.95 -9.60 -3.45
CA VAL A 26 2.28 -9.25 -2.07
C VAL A 26 2.69 -7.79 -2.01
N ILE A 27 1.78 -6.94 -1.50
CA ILE A 27 1.96 -5.49 -1.40
C ILE A 27 2.33 -5.15 0.04
N ALA A 28 3.55 -4.61 0.24
CA ALA A 28 4.06 -4.27 1.57
C ALA A 28 3.43 -2.98 2.09
N HIS A 29 2.38 -3.10 2.91
CA HIS A 29 1.61 -2.01 3.47
C HIS A 29 2.47 -1.13 4.40
N ARG A 30 2.85 0.04 3.90
CA ARG A 30 3.77 0.98 4.57
C ARG A 30 5.18 0.40 4.78
N GLY A 31 5.60 -0.53 3.92
CA GLY A 31 6.77 -1.37 4.07
C GLY A 31 6.50 -2.60 4.94
N ALA A 32 7.55 -3.27 5.45
CA ALA A 32 7.43 -4.33 6.45
C ALA A 32 7.08 -3.72 7.82
N SER A 33 5.90 -3.09 7.91
CA SER A 33 5.45 -2.31 9.06
C SER A 33 5.14 -3.16 10.31
N GLY A 34 5.07 -4.47 10.15
CA GLY A 34 5.04 -5.42 11.26
C GLY A 34 6.40 -5.59 11.96
N GLU A 35 7.51 -5.16 11.33
CA GLU A 35 8.88 -5.33 11.83
C GLU A 35 9.66 -4.02 12.04
N ARG A 36 9.24 -2.93 11.39
CA ARG A 36 9.86 -1.60 11.47
C ARG A 36 8.78 -0.52 11.56
N PRO A 37 9.05 0.62 12.17
CA PRO A 37 8.11 1.75 12.13
C PRO A 37 7.67 2.07 10.71
N GLU A 38 6.34 2.16 10.52
CA GLU A 38 5.73 2.37 9.21
C GLU A 38 6.30 3.56 8.45
N HIS A 39 6.32 3.48 7.12
CA HIS A 39 6.79 4.56 6.25
C HIS A 39 8.20 5.05 6.55
N THR A 40 9.11 4.14 6.81
CA THR A 40 10.55 4.42 6.90
C THR A 40 11.28 3.71 5.77
N LEU A 41 12.44 4.23 5.34
CA LEU A 41 13.25 3.54 4.34
C LEU A 41 13.64 2.13 4.82
N ALA A 42 13.90 1.98 6.13
CA ALA A 42 14.20 0.67 6.73
C ALA A 42 13.01 -0.32 6.65
N ALA A 43 11.76 0.17 6.72
CA ALA A 43 10.58 -0.68 6.52
C ALA A 43 10.42 -1.09 5.06
N TYR A 44 10.66 -0.17 4.12
CA TYR A 44 10.60 -0.47 2.68
C TYR A 44 11.74 -1.40 2.24
N GLU A 45 12.98 -1.11 2.65
CA GLU A 45 14.12 -1.99 2.36
C GLU A 45 13.88 -3.41 2.89
N ARG A 46 13.41 -3.52 4.13
CA ARG A 46 13.08 -4.80 4.73
C ARG A 46 12.01 -5.56 3.93
N ALA A 47 10.98 -4.88 3.46
CA ALA A 47 9.93 -5.46 2.62
C ALA A 47 10.47 -5.99 1.30
N ILE A 48 11.33 -5.20 0.64
CA ILE A 48 11.97 -5.57 -0.64
C ILE A 48 12.88 -6.80 -0.45
N ASP A 49 13.69 -6.81 0.61
CA ASP A 49 14.59 -7.92 0.93
C ASP A 49 13.82 -9.21 1.27
N GLN A 50 12.61 -9.08 1.78
CA GLN A 50 11.71 -10.20 2.07
C GLN A 50 10.96 -10.70 0.84
N GLY A 51 11.03 -10.00 -0.31
CA GLY A 51 10.44 -10.46 -1.55
C GLY A 51 9.11 -9.80 -1.95
N ALA A 52 8.68 -8.71 -1.28
CA ALA A 52 7.48 -7.98 -1.70
C ALA A 52 7.52 -7.61 -3.19
N ASP A 53 6.37 -7.68 -3.88
CA ASP A 53 6.22 -7.28 -5.28
C ASP A 53 6.09 -5.77 -5.39
N TYR A 54 5.35 -5.17 -4.46
CA TYR A 54 5.13 -3.73 -4.36
C TYR A 54 5.44 -3.23 -2.96
N ILE A 55 5.96 -2.01 -2.86
CA ILE A 55 5.97 -1.24 -1.61
C ILE A 55 4.93 -0.14 -1.70
N GLU A 56 4.21 0.06 -0.60
CA GLU A 56 3.11 1.02 -0.54
C GLU A 56 3.45 2.20 0.36
N PRO A 57 3.66 3.42 -0.20
CA PRO A 57 3.79 4.66 0.53
C PRO A 57 2.50 5.47 0.53
N ASP A 58 1.98 5.81 1.70
CA ASP A 58 0.97 6.85 1.87
C ASP A 58 1.61 8.24 1.75
N LEU A 59 1.13 9.10 0.87
CA LEU A 59 1.72 10.39 0.56
C LEU A 59 0.89 11.55 1.09
N VAL A 60 1.54 12.41 1.87
CA VAL A 60 1.04 13.72 2.29
C VAL A 60 2.01 14.81 1.87
N LEU A 61 1.55 16.08 1.84
CA LEU A 61 2.37 17.23 1.44
C LEU A 61 2.94 17.96 2.63
N THR A 62 4.18 18.40 2.51
CA THR A 62 4.76 19.41 3.38
C THR A 62 4.27 20.81 3.00
N ARG A 63 4.53 21.82 3.84
CA ARG A 63 4.23 23.23 3.56
C ARG A 63 4.91 23.76 2.29
N ASP A 64 6.11 23.28 2.00
CA ASP A 64 6.89 23.61 0.80
C ASP A 64 6.65 22.65 -0.37
N GLY A 65 5.58 21.85 -0.29
CA GLY A 65 5.04 21.06 -1.40
C GLY A 65 5.82 19.78 -1.72
N VAL A 66 6.52 19.19 -0.78
CA VAL A 66 7.22 17.93 -0.98
C VAL A 66 6.34 16.78 -0.50
N PHE A 67 6.20 15.72 -1.30
CA PHE A 67 5.56 14.49 -0.86
C PHE A 67 6.46 13.74 0.14
N VAL A 68 5.90 13.45 1.30
CA VAL A 68 6.50 12.63 2.35
C VAL A 68 5.59 11.45 2.70
N ALA A 69 6.19 10.35 3.11
CA ALA A 69 5.43 9.15 3.43
C ALA A 69 4.92 9.18 4.88
N ARG A 70 3.61 9.39 5.06
CA ARG A 70 2.86 9.25 6.33
C ARG A 70 1.39 8.88 6.05
N HIS A 71 0.84 7.98 6.87
CA HIS A 71 -0.54 7.51 6.68
C HIS A 71 -1.57 8.61 6.91
N GLU A 72 -1.42 9.40 7.97
CA GLU A 72 -2.18 10.63 8.16
C GLU A 72 -1.28 11.84 7.95
N ASN A 73 -1.88 12.97 7.59
CA ASN A 73 -1.20 14.26 7.66
C ASN A 73 -0.94 14.71 9.12
N GLU A 74 -1.67 14.17 10.13
CA GLU A 74 -1.34 14.32 11.55
C GLU A 74 -0.19 13.37 11.92
N ILE A 75 0.96 13.94 12.31
CA ILE A 75 2.22 13.22 12.49
C ILE A 75 2.60 12.95 13.97
N GLY A 76 1.77 13.34 14.92
CA GLY A 76 2.07 13.21 16.35
C GLY A 76 2.08 11.78 16.87
N GLN A 77 1.29 10.90 16.24
CA GLN A 77 1.22 9.49 16.63
C GLN A 77 2.37 8.64 16.09
N THR A 78 2.95 9.04 14.96
CA THR A 78 3.95 8.24 14.23
C THR A 78 5.33 8.89 14.18
N THR A 79 5.51 10.05 14.86
CA THR A 79 6.81 10.72 15.00
C THR A 79 7.03 11.21 16.44
N ASP A 80 8.26 11.63 16.71
CA ASP A 80 8.67 12.20 18.00
C ASP A 80 8.27 13.70 18.17
N VAL A 81 7.48 14.28 17.26
CA VAL A 81 7.15 15.73 17.24
C VAL A 81 6.56 16.23 18.56
N ALA A 82 5.76 15.40 19.24
CA ALA A 82 5.15 15.76 20.52
C ALA A 82 6.18 16.02 21.65
N SER A 83 7.39 15.50 21.54
CA SER A 83 8.50 15.72 22.46
C SER A 83 9.42 16.87 22.05
N ARG A 84 9.17 17.48 20.88
CA ARG A 84 10.00 18.53 20.28
C ARG A 84 9.46 19.91 20.67
N THR A 85 10.08 20.53 21.67
CA THR A 85 9.60 21.82 22.22
C THR A 85 9.64 22.97 21.21
N GLU A 86 10.55 22.92 20.23
CA GLU A 86 10.64 23.88 19.12
C GLU A 86 9.42 23.88 18.19
N PHE A 87 8.59 22.82 18.23
CA PHE A 87 7.37 22.70 17.44
C PHE A 87 6.08 22.78 18.27
N ALA A 88 6.18 23.12 19.54
CA ALA A 88 5.00 23.19 20.43
C ALA A 88 3.91 24.14 19.88
N ASP A 89 4.31 25.28 19.31
CA ASP A 89 3.40 26.30 18.77
C ASP A 89 2.70 25.87 17.48
N LYS A 90 3.18 24.81 16.80
CA LYS A 90 2.53 24.27 15.60
C LYS A 90 1.37 23.33 15.93
N ARG A 91 1.19 22.95 17.21
CA ARG A 91 0.06 22.10 17.60
C ARG A 91 -1.25 22.86 17.45
N THR A 92 -2.15 22.31 16.63
CA THR A 92 -3.44 22.96 16.30
C THR A 92 -4.54 21.93 16.11
N THR A 93 -5.78 22.40 15.88
CA THR A 93 -6.92 21.55 15.54
C THR A 93 -7.37 21.88 14.12
N LYS A 94 -7.49 20.85 13.30
CA LYS A 94 -8.00 20.94 11.92
C LYS A 94 -9.19 20.00 11.73
N SER A 95 -10.07 20.32 10.80
CA SER A 95 -11.12 19.39 10.34
C SER A 95 -10.59 18.64 9.12
N ILE A 96 -10.33 17.34 9.29
CA ILE A 96 -9.90 16.43 8.24
C ILE A 96 -11.07 15.54 7.89
N ASP A 97 -11.55 15.61 6.66
CA ASP A 97 -12.69 14.80 6.17
C ASP A 97 -13.92 14.85 7.10
N GLY A 98 -14.20 16.05 7.66
CA GLY A 98 -15.30 16.29 8.58
C GLY A 98 -15.03 15.94 10.04
N VAL A 99 -13.87 15.36 10.37
CA VAL A 99 -13.46 14.99 11.74
C VAL A 99 -12.49 16.02 12.31
N ALA A 100 -12.76 16.50 13.54
CA ALA A 100 -11.84 17.40 14.24
C ALA A 100 -10.65 16.60 14.80
N VAL A 101 -9.45 16.90 14.30
CA VAL A 101 -8.19 16.28 14.72
C VAL A 101 -7.29 17.34 15.33
N THR A 102 -6.71 17.04 16.50
CA THR A 102 -5.79 17.94 17.20
C THR A 102 -4.40 17.35 17.28
N GLY A 103 -3.42 18.01 16.69
CA GLY A 103 -2.05 17.51 16.63
C GLY A 103 -1.12 18.43 15.85
N TRP A 104 -0.13 17.83 15.23
CA TRP A 104 0.86 18.46 14.34
C TRP A 104 0.64 17.91 12.93
N PHE A 105 0.56 18.76 11.93
CA PHE A 105 0.19 18.37 10.59
C PHE A 105 1.33 18.59 9.61
N ALA A 106 1.62 17.62 8.75
CA ALA A 106 2.74 17.63 7.82
C ALA A 106 2.78 18.91 6.96
N GLU A 107 1.62 19.39 6.51
CA GLU A 107 1.48 20.62 5.70
C GLU A 107 1.77 21.93 6.46
N ASP A 108 1.98 21.87 7.77
CA ASP A 108 2.44 23.01 8.57
C ASP A 108 3.97 23.05 8.73
N PHE A 109 4.67 22.01 8.27
CA PHE A 109 6.13 21.86 8.34
C PHE A 109 6.77 21.97 6.96
N THR A 110 7.93 22.60 6.88
CA THR A 110 8.82 22.43 5.73
C THR A 110 9.47 21.05 5.75
N LEU A 111 9.96 20.59 4.61
CA LEU A 111 10.76 19.35 4.56
C LEU A 111 11.96 19.41 5.50
N ALA A 112 12.63 20.57 5.58
CA ALA A 112 13.78 20.75 6.47
C ALA A 112 13.42 20.54 7.95
N GLU A 113 12.24 21.00 8.39
CA GLU A 113 11.71 20.77 9.74
C GLU A 113 11.35 19.28 9.94
N LEU A 114 10.63 18.66 8.99
CA LEU A 114 10.23 17.25 9.07
C LEU A 114 11.44 16.30 9.13
N ARG A 115 12.52 16.60 8.42
CA ARG A 115 13.75 15.78 8.46
C ARG A 115 14.44 15.77 9.82
N THR A 116 14.10 16.70 10.73
CA THR A 116 14.60 16.67 12.11
C THR A 116 13.86 15.68 13.00
N LEU A 117 12.65 15.28 12.59
CA LEU A 117 11.81 14.33 13.32
C LEU A 117 12.25 12.88 13.06
N ARG A 118 11.84 12.02 13.99
CA ARG A 118 12.07 10.58 13.89
C ARG A 118 10.75 9.82 14.00
N ALA A 119 10.64 8.77 13.18
CA ALA A 119 9.52 7.87 13.20
C ALA A 119 9.47 7.04 14.50
N LYS A 120 8.26 6.64 14.88
CA LYS A 120 8.01 5.72 15.98
C LYS A 120 6.87 4.76 15.63
N GLU A 121 6.82 3.63 16.34
CA GLU A 121 5.76 2.66 16.23
C GLU A 121 4.41 3.25 16.63
N ARG A 122 3.38 3.03 15.81
CA ARG A 122 2.01 3.50 16.02
C ARG A 122 1.30 2.73 17.14
N ILE A 123 1.49 1.42 17.21
CA ILE A 123 0.77 0.49 18.08
C ILE A 123 1.73 -0.32 18.98
N PRO A 124 2.55 0.33 19.82
CA PRO A 124 3.60 -0.34 20.59
C PRO A 124 3.07 -1.39 21.56
N ALA A 125 1.79 -1.32 21.97
CA ALA A 125 1.17 -2.35 22.79
C ALA A 125 0.98 -3.69 22.05
N ILE A 126 0.78 -3.65 20.74
CA ILE A 126 0.65 -4.82 19.87
C ILE A 126 2.01 -5.23 19.27
N ARG A 127 2.89 -4.25 19.02
CA ARG A 127 4.21 -4.42 18.37
C ARG A 127 5.36 -3.91 19.25
N PRO A 128 5.54 -4.44 20.47
CA PRO A 128 6.58 -3.93 21.37
C PRO A 128 8.00 -4.15 20.83
N ALA A 129 8.22 -5.21 20.04
CA ALA A 129 9.51 -5.45 19.41
C ALA A 129 9.85 -4.39 18.35
N ASN A 130 8.84 -3.82 17.67
CA ASN A 130 9.02 -2.80 16.68
C ASN A 130 9.32 -1.42 17.30
N ALA A 131 8.75 -1.14 18.47
CA ALA A 131 9.00 0.10 19.21
C ALA A 131 10.49 0.29 19.63
N ARG A 132 11.32 -0.76 19.54
CA ARG A 132 12.79 -0.63 19.73
C ARG A 132 13.46 0.28 18.72
N PHE A 133 12.82 0.49 17.57
CA PHE A 133 13.33 1.31 16.49
C PHE A 133 12.81 2.75 16.54
N ASP A 134 12.04 3.10 17.60
CA ASP A 134 11.55 4.46 17.78
C ASP A 134 12.72 5.45 17.88
N GLY A 135 12.60 6.55 17.16
CA GLY A 135 13.61 7.59 17.18
C GLY A 135 14.84 7.35 16.28
N LEU A 136 14.92 6.23 15.56
CA LEU A 136 16.08 5.92 14.70
C LEU A 136 15.92 6.48 13.27
N TYR A 137 14.75 6.39 12.67
CA TYR A 137 14.57 6.65 11.25
C TYR A 137 13.90 7.99 10.97
N PRO A 138 14.39 8.75 9.98
CA PRO A 138 13.73 9.98 9.53
C PRO A 138 12.44 9.65 8.73
N VAL A 139 11.63 10.69 8.50
CA VAL A 139 10.50 10.65 7.58
C VAL A 139 11.02 10.74 6.14
N PRO A 140 10.78 9.76 5.26
CA PRO A 140 11.29 9.79 3.89
C PRO A 140 10.37 10.60 2.98
N THR A 141 10.96 11.12 1.90
CA THR A 141 10.24 11.70 0.75
C THR A 141 9.94 10.62 -0.28
N LEU A 142 9.02 10.91 -1.22
CA LEU A 142 8.80 10.06 -2.40
C LEU A 142 10.12 9.84 -3.18
N GLU A 143 10.95 10.88 -3.32
CA GLU A 143 12.25 10.77 -3.98
C GLU A 143 13.20 9.80 -3.25
N ASP A 144 13.27 9.85 -1.92
CA ASP A 144 14.09 8.92 -1.12
C ASP A 144 13.63 7.47 -1.34
N ILE A 145 12.31 7.24 -1.43
CA ILE A 145 11.72 5.91 -1.69
C ILE A 145 12.06 5.42 -3.09
N VAL A 146 11.89 6.25 -4.12
CA VAL A 146 12.22 5.88 -5.52
C VAL A 146 13.72 5.56 -5.66
N ARG A 147 14.59 6.33 -4.99
CA ARG A 147 16.03 6.03 -4.97
C ARG A 147 16.35 4.69 -4.33
N LEU A 148 15.67 4.35 -3.22
CA LEU A 148 15.80 3.03 -2.59
C LEU A 148 15.36 1.93 -3.54
N VAL A 149 14.19 2.05 -4.18
CA VAL A 149 13.68 1.05 -5.13
C VAL A 149 14.70 0.81 -6.24
N ARG A 150 15.20 1.85 -6.88
CA ARG A 150 16.22 1.72 -7.96
C ARG A 150 17.53 1.07 -7.49
N ALA A 151 17.97 1.41 -6.27
CA ALA A 151 19.16 0.79 -5.70
C ALA A 151 18.95 -0.71 -5.49
N LYS A 152 17.79 -1.10 -4.95
CA LYS A 152 17.43 -2.49 -4.70
C LYS A 152 17.17 -3.28 -5.99
N GLU A 153 16.58 -2.67 -7.01
CA GLU A 153 16.45 -3.27 -8.35
C GLU A 153 17.82 -3.55 -8.97
N ALA A 154 18.75 -2.59 -8.86
CA ALA A 154 20.12 -2.77 -9.35
C ALA A 154 20.88 -3.85 -8.55
N GLU A 155 20.64 -3.97 -7.26
CA GLU A 155 21.27 -4.97 -6.38
C GLU A 155 20.74 -6.38 -6.66
N THR A 156 19.41 -6.52 -6.78
CA THR A 156 18.73 -7.83 -6.82
C THR A 156 18.44 -8.32 -8.24
N GLY A 157 18.45 -7.43 -9.23
CA GLY A 157 17.98 -7.71 -10.60
C GLY A 157 16.45 -7.91 -10.71
N ARG A 158 15.70 -7.76 -9.61
CA ARG A 158 14.24 -7.91 -9.54
C ARG A 158 13.57 -6.55 -9.72
N ARG A 159 12.47 -6.49 -10.48
CA ARG A 159 11.63 -5.29 -10.55
C ARG A 159 10.80 -5.17 -9.27
N ILE A 160 10.64 -3.95 -8.78
CA ILE A 160 9.94 -3.64 -7.54
C ILE A 160 8.89 -2.57 -7.82
N GLY A 161 7.63 -2.89 -7.55
CA GLY A 161 6.53 -1.99 -7.79
C GLY A 161 6.38 -0.90 -6.72
N LEU A 162 5.81 0.22 -7.13
CA LEU A 162 5.39 1.33 -6.26
C LEU A 162 3.87 1.39 -6.22
N TYR A 163 3.30 1.55 -5.02
CA TYR A 163 1.86 1.62 -4.81
C TYR A 163 1.46 2.85 -3.98
N PRO A 164 1.75 4.09 -4.43
CA PRO A 164 1.49 5.28 -3.65
C PRO A 164 0.00 5.56 -3.46
N GLU A 165 -0.40 5.88 -2.21
CA GLU A 165 -1.70 6.44 -1.89
C GLU A 165 -1.64 7.96 -1.76
N LEU A 166 -2.54 8.69 -2.41
CA LEU A 166 -2.78 10.10 -2.12
C LEU A 166 -3.75 10.24 -0.95
N LYS A 167 -3.23 10.67 0.21
CA LYS A 167 -4.01 10.86 1.44
C LYS A 167 -4.69 12.23 1.45
N HIS A 168 -5.99 12.24 1.80
CA HIS A 168 -6.76 13.47 1.99
C HIS A 168 -6.57 14.53 0.88
N PRO A 169 -6.60 14.16 -0.42
CA PRO A 169 -6.22 15.08 -1.50
C PRO A 169 -7.07 16.36 -1.55
N SER A 170 -8.36 16.30 -1.29
CA SER A 170 -9.23 17.47 -1.21
C SER A 170 -8.86 18.41 -0.06
N PHE A 171 -8.52 17.86 1.09
CA PHE A 171 -8.07 18.64 2.24
C PHE A 171 -6.70 19.29 1.93
N LEU A 172 -5.73 18.51 1.46
CA LEU A 172 -4.38 18.99 1.18
C LEU A 172 -4.37 20.04 0.07
N GLN A 173 -5.21 19.89 -0.97
CA GLN A 173 -5.37 20.91 -2.00
C GLN A 173 -5.86 22.25 -1.42
N ARG A 174 -6.84 22.22 -0.52
CA ARG A 174 -7.33 23.44 0.14
C ARG A 174 -6.28 24.04 1.09
N ALA A 175 -5.55 23.20 1.82
CA ALA A 175 -4.57 23.65 2.82
C ALA A 175 -3.29 24.23 2.21
N THR A 176 -2.81 23.64 1.10
CA THR A 176 -1.52 24.00 0.47
C THR A 176 -1.67 24.83 -0.82
N GLY A 177 -2.85 24.82 -1.45
CA GLY A 177 -3.06 25.36 -2.79
C GLY A 177 -2.47 24.53 -3.93
N ILE A 178 -1.90 23.36 -3.62
CA ILE A 178 -1.29 22.42 -4.58
C ILE A 178 -2.32 21.36 -4.96
N ASN A 179 -2.54 21.13 -6.26
CA ASN A 179 -3.33 19.98 -6.72
C ASN A 179 -2.49 18.70 -6.61
N PRO A 180 -2.86 17.72 -5.75
CA PRO A 180 -2.03 16.55 -5.51
C PRO A 180 -1.87 15.64 -6.73
N ALA A 181 -2.90 15.51 -7.58
CA ALA A 181 -2.82 14.69 -8.80
C ALA A 181 -1.81 15.29 -9.79
N ASP A 182 -1.98 16.58 -10.15
CA ASP A 182 -1.08 17.28 -11.08
C ASP A 182 0.37 17.30 -10.51
N HIS A 183 0.51 17.39 -9.20
CA HIS A 183 1.81 17.44 -8.56
C HIS A 183 2.47 16.06 -8.55
N LEU A 184 1.72 14.99 -8.26
CA LEU A 184 2.26 13.62 -8.28
C LEU A 184 2.75 13.23 -9.67
N VAL A 185 1.98 13.52 -10.73
CA VAL A 185 2.40 13.22 -12.11
C VAL A 185 3.72 13.94 -12.44
N ARG A 186 3.84 15.24 -12.14
CA ARG A 186 5.10 15.97 -12.35
C ARG A 186 6.27 15.42 -11.55
N GLU A 187 6.03 14.98 -10.29
CA GLU A 187 7.09 14.39 -9.47
C GLU A 187 7.52 13.03 -10.00
N LEU A 188 6.59 12.17 -10.43
CA LEU A 188 6.91 10.90 -11.07
C LEU A 188 7.71 11.12 -12.36
N GLU A 189 7.28 12.06 -13.21
CA GLU A 189 8.03 12.45 -14.42
C GLU A 189 9.43 12.96 -14.09
N ARG A 190 9.58 13.84 -13.08
CA ARG A 190 10.88 14.36 -12.61
C ARG A 190 11.78 13.23 -12.12
N LEU A 191 11.19 12.24 -11.50
CA LEU A 191 11.87 11.04 -11.01
C LEU A 191 12.04 9.97 -12.10
N GLU A 192 11.69 10.27 -13.36
CA GLU A 192 11.77 9.36 -14.50
C GLU A 192 10.99 8.04 -14.28
N ILE A 193 9.90 8.10 -13.53
CA ILE A 193 8.92 7.03 -13.38
C ILE A 193 7.85 7.21 -14.46
N THR A 194 7.57 6.14 -15.17
CA THR A 194 6.67 6.13 -16.33
C THR A 194 5.57 5.09 -16.16
N PRO A 195 4.48 5.13 -16.95
CA PRO A 195 3.46 4.09 -16.93
C PRO A 195 3.94 2.67 -17.30
N GLN A 196 5.17 2.53 -17.86
CA GLN A 196 5.80 1.24 -18.14
C GLN A 196 6.50 0.64 -16.91
N ASP A 197 6.66 1.45 -15.85
CA ASP A 197 7.11 0.96 -14.56
C ASP A 197 5.95 0.31 -13.81
N LEU A 198 6.27 -0.51 -12.81
CA LEU A 198 5.26 -1.18 -11.98
C LEU A 198 4.68 -0.16 -10.97
N VAL A 199 3.64 0.57 -11.37
CA VAL A 199 3.03 1.60 -10.52
C VAL A 199 1.52 1.43 -10.52
N PHE A 200 0.95 1.30 -9.31
CA PHE A 200 -0.46 1.53 -9.02
C PHE A 200 -0.58 2.79 -8.17
N ILE A 201 -1.51 3.69 -8.49
CA ILE A 201 -1.81 4.87 -7.66
C ILE A 201 -3.19 4.71 -7.07
N GLN A 202 -3.32 4.89 -5.75
CA GLN A 202 -4.58 4.67 -5.05
C GLN A 202 -5.07 5.90 -4.28
N SER A 203 -6.37 5.98 -4.08
CA SER A 203 -7.00 6.97 -3.20
C SER A 203 -8.41 6.53 -2.78
N PHE A 204 -8.90 7.06 -1.65
CA PHE A 204 -10.30 6.97 -1.25
C PHE A 204 -11.19 8.01 -1.92
N GLU A 205 -10.62 9.10 -2.43
CA GLU A 205 -11.36 10.16 -3.11
C GLU A 205 -11.39 9.91 -4.64
N THR A 206 -12.56 10.03 -5.24
CA THR A 206 -12.80 9.69 -6.64
C THR A 206 -12.29 10.75 -7.60
N TRP A 207 -12.42 12.06 -7.25
CA TRP A 207 -12.02 13.16 -8.13
C TRP A 207 -10.53 13.12 -8.50
N VAL A 208 -9.69 12.74 -7.52
CA VAL A 208 -8.24 12.70 -7.73
C VAL A 208 -7.85 11.57 -8.68
N LEU A 209 -8.52 10.40 -8.59
CA LEU A 209 -8.34 9.29 -9.53
C LEU A 209 -8.84 9.67 -10.93
N GLY A 210 -10.05 10.20 -11.05
CA GLY A 210 -10.55 10.70 -12.34
C GLY A 210 -9.74 11.87 -12.91
N ARG A 211 -8.96 12.60 -12.07
CA ARG A 211 -7.98 13.59 -12.58
C ARG A 211 -6.72 12.90 -13.09
N LEU A 212 -6.19 11.89 -12.38
CA LEU A 212 -5.01 11.10 -12.75
C LEU A 212 -5.26 10.32 -14.04
N ASP A 213 -6.43 9.72 -14.22
CA ASP A 213 -6.86 9.03 -15.43
C ASP A 213 -6.73 9.92 -16.68
N ARG A 214 -7.11 11.20 -16.56
CA ARG A 214 -6.98 12.18 -17.65
C ARG A 214 -5.55 12.71 -17.88
N LEU A 215 -4.65 12.54 -16.93
CA LEU A 215 -3.28 13.09 -16.98
C LEU A 215 -2.23 12.06 -17.34
N SER A 216 -2.49 10.79 -17.12
CA SER A 216 -1.47 9.75 -17.24
C SER A 216 -2.10 8.40 -17.58
N GLU A 217 -1.25 7.43 -17.92
CA GLU A 217 -1.64 6.03 -18.16
C GLU A 217 -1.20 5.12 -17.00
N PHE A 218 -0.94 5.68 -15.81
CA PHE A 218 -0.66 4.88 -14.61
C PHE A 218 -1.90 4.08 -14.21
N LYS A 219 -1.68 2.87 -13.68
CA LYS A 219 -2.74 2.06 -13.12
C LYS A 219 -3.33 2.71 -11.87
N LEU A 220 -4.65 2.80 -11.81
CA LEU A 220 -5.38 3.48 -10.75
C LEU A 220 -6.24 2.51 -9.96
N VAL A 221 -6.29 2.70 -8.64
CA VAL A 221 -7.05 1.84 -7.73
C VAL A 221 -7.94 2.69 -6.81
N GLN A 222 -9.24 2.41 -6.85
CA GLN A 222 -10.21 3.01 -5.93
C GLN A 222 -10.21 2.26 -4.60
N LEU A 223 -9.90 2.96 -3.52
CA LEU A 223 -9.98 2.39 -2.17
C LEU A 223 -11.41 2.43 -1.63
N ILE A 224 -11.85 1.32 -1.04
CA ILE A 224 -13.23 1.14 -0.55
C ILE A 224 -13.23 0.58 0.87
N LYS A 225 -13.93 1.30 1.80
CA LYS A 225 -14.15 0.89 3.20
C LYS A 225 -15.45 0.10 3.33
N PRO A 226 -15.64 -0.64 4.44
CA PRO A 226 -16.90 -1.35 4.69
C PRO A 226 -18.12 -0.44 4.87
N ASP A 227 -17.91 0.79 5.32
CA ASP A 227 -18.93 1.77 5.64
C ASP A 227 -18.53 3.19 5.20
N GLY A 228 -19.49 4.10 5.17
CA GLY A 228 -19.31 5.49 4.72
C GLY A 228 -19.32 5.61 3.20
N GLY A 229 -18.56 6.58 2.69
CA GLY A 229 -18.42 6.89 1.26
C GLY A 229 -17.24 7.82 1.00
N PRO A 230 -16.88 8.10 -0.27
CA PRO A 230 -15.87 9.07 -0.63
C PRO A 230 -16.25 10.46 -0.11
N VAL A 231 -15.30 11.15 0.55
CA VAL A 231 -15.57 12.47 1.16
C VAL A 231 -15.81 13.58 0.14
N ASP A 232 -15.37 13.38 -1.07
CA ASP A 232 -15.53 14.29 -2.21
C ASP A 232 -16.84 14.07 -2.98
N GLU A 233 -17.55 12.94 -2.73
CA GLU A 233 -18.85 12.64 -3.32
C GLU A 233 -19.94 12.38 -2.26
N PRO A 234 -20.48 13.44 -1.62
CA PRO A 234 -21.43 13.31 -0.51
C PRO A 234 -22.80 12.80 -0.94
N GLY A 235 -22.98 11.73 -1.49
CA GLY A 235 -24.23 11.13 -1.98
C GLY A 235 -23.97 9.71 -2.46
N VAL A 236 -22.69 9.32 -2.53
CA VAL A 236 -22.24 7.98 -2.89
C VAL A 236 -21.77 7.26 -1.64
N THR A 237 -22.19 6.03 -1.48
CA THR A 237 -21.73 5.16 -0.38
C THR A 237 -20.78 4.09 -0.91
N TYR A 238 -19.84 3.64 -0.08
CA TYR A 238 -18.99 2.50 -0.43
C TYR A 238 -19.81 1.21 -0.67
N ALA A 239 -20.96 1.06 0.01
CA ALA A 239 -21.86 -0.05 -0.24
C ALA A 239 -22.48 -0.03 -1.65
N GLU A 240 -22.75 1.16 -2.21
CA GLU A 240 -23.17 1.31 -3.61
C GLU A 240 -22.03 1.05 -4.58
N MET A 241 -20.82 1.49 -4.27
CA MET A 241 -19.62 1.30 -5.12
C MET A 241 -19.24 -0.17 -5.32
N VAL A 242 -19.55 -1.07 -4.38
CA VAL A 242 -19.26 -2.50 -4.50
C VAL A 242 -20.40 -3.31 -5.15
N THR A 243 -21.47 -2.68 -5.59
CA THR A 243 -22.49 -3.33 -6.43
C THR A 243 -21.98 -3.51 -7.87
N PRO A 244 -22.54 -4.43 -8.68
CA PRO A 244 -22.14 -4.57 -10.08
C PRO A 244 -22.18 -3.24 -10.86
N ASP A 245 -23.22 -2.43 -10.67
CA ASP A 245 -23.34 -1.11 -11.32
C ASP A 245 -22.29 -0.13 -10.81
N GLY A 246 -22.01 -0.12 -9.48
CA GLY A 246 -20.99 0.72 -8.88
C GLY A 246 -19.57 0.34 -9.34
N LEU A 247 -19.28 -0.96 -9.44
CA LEU A 247 -18.00 -1.44 -9.98
C LEU A 247 -17.83 -1.08 -11.46
N ALA A 248 -18.90 -1.16 -12.25
CA ALA A 248 -18.87 -0.70 -13.63
C ALA A 248 -18.61 0.82 -13.75
N GLU A 249 -19.10 1.63 -12.81
CA GLU A 249 -18.78 3.06 -12.74
C GLU A 249 -17.31 3.28 -12.36
N VAL A 250 -16.79 2.56 -11.35
CA VAL A 250 -15.37 2.62 -10.96
C VAL A 250 -14.47 2.26 -12.14
N ALA A 251 -14.82 1.26 -12.93
CA ALA A 251 -14.06 0.83 -14.11
C ALA A 251 -13.96 1.90 -15.22
N THR A 252 -14.72 3.00 -15.12
CA THR A 252 -14.61 4.12 -16.07
C THR A 252 -13.40 5.02 -15.81
N TYR A 253 -12.77 4.93 -14.61
CA TYR A 253 -11.65 5.79 -14.22
C TYR A 253 -10.54 5.05 -13.42
N ALA A 254 -10.71 3.77 -13.10
CA ALA A 254 -9.74 2.98 -12.37
C ALA A 254 -9.58 1.58 -12.97
N ASP A 255 -8.42 0.97 -12.76
CA ASP A 255 -8.07 -0.38 -13.22
C ASP A 255 -8.34 -1.44 -12.14
N GLY A 256 -8.57 -1.02 -10.90
CA GLY A 256 -8.82 -1.94 -9.80
C GLY A 256 -9.48 -1.29 -8.59
N VAL A 257 -9.83 -2.13 -7.63
CA VAL A 257 -10.35 -1.73 -6.33
C VAL A 257 -9.47 -2.27 -5.20
N GLY A 258 -9.13 -1.39 -4.26
CA GLY A 258 -8.45 -1.75 -3.02
C GLY A 258 -9.48 -1.84 -1.89
N VAL A 259 -9.82 -3.04 -1.44
CA VAL A 259 -10.97 -3.27 -0.58
C VAL A 259 -10.59 -3.80 0.81
N ASN A 260 -11.35 -3.38 1.83
CA ASN A 260 -11.21 -3.97 3.15
C ASN A 260 -11.59 -5.46 3.14
N LEU A 261 -10.87 -6.29 3.91
CA LEU A 261 -11.10 -7.75 4.02
C LEU A 261 -12.55 -8.12 4.29
N ALA A 262 -13.27 -7.30 5.08
CA ALA A 262 -14.68 -7.51 5.41
C ALA A 262 -15.64 -7.35 4.23
N LEU A 263 -15.18 -6.81 3.10
CA LEU A 263 -15.95 -6.74 1.86
C LEU A 263 -15.73 -7.98 0.97
N VAL A 264 -14.62 -8.69 1.17
CA VAL A 264 -14.27 -9.92 0.45
C VAL A 264 -14.83 -11.15 1.13
N LEU A 265 -14.70 -11.23 2.46
CA LEU A 265 -15.11 -12.39 3.25
C LEU A 265 -16.25 -12.04 4.20
N GLN A 266 -17.25 -12.91 4.25
CA GLN A 266 -18.32 -12.86 5.25
C GLN A 266 -17.81 -13.27 6.63
N ALA A 267 -18.62 -13.09 7.67
CA ALA A 267 -18.24 -13.43 9.04
C ALA A 267 -17.94 -14.92 9.29
N ASP A 268 -18.47 -15.80 8.44
CA ASP A 268 -18.22 -17.26 8.45
C ASP A 268 -17.01 -17.67 7.60
N GLY A 269 -16.32 -16.70 6.97
CA GLY A 269 -15.18 -16.92 6.09
C GLY A 269 -15.53 -17.25 4.64
N SER A 270 -16.82 -17.35 4.29
CA SER A 270 -17.23 -17.56 2.90
C SER A 270 -17.00 -16.28 2.07
N PRO A 271 -16.64 -16.38 0.78
CA PRO A 271 -16.48 -15.22 -0.07
C PRO A 271 -17.82 -14.50 -0.35
N THR A 272 -17.75 -13.19 -0.55
CA THR A 272 -18.84 -12.39 -1.12
C THR A 272 -18.83 -12.50 -2.66
N SER A 273 -19.77 -11.85 -3.35
CA SER A 273 -19.72 -11.76 -4.81
C SER A 273 -18.74 -10.70 -5.34
N LEU A 274 -18.15 -9.87 -4.47
CA LEU A 274 -17.37 -8.70 -4.85
C LEU A 274 -16.28 -9.01 -5.89
N VAL A 275 -15.48 -10.06 -5.65
CA VAL A 275 -14.35 -10.39 -6.53
C VAL A 275 -14.86 -10.81 -7.92
N SER A 276 -15.91 -11.65 -7.98
CA SER A 276 -16.51 -12.06 -9.26
C SER A 276 -17.18 -10.89 -9.99
N ASP A 277 -17.80 -9.96 -9.27
CA ASP A 277 -18.46 -8.79 -9.85
C ASP A 277 -17.41 -7.79 -10.35
N ALA A 278 -16.30 -7.59 -9.62
CA ALA A 278 -15.17 -6.76 -10.04
C ALA A 278 -14.49 -7.32 -11.31
N ALA A 279 -14.26 -8.63 -11.35
CA ALA A 279 -13.70 -9.30 -12.54
C ALA A 279 -14.61 -9.13 -13.77
N GLN A 280 -15.94 -9.15 -13.62
CA GLN A 280 -16.88 -8.87 -14.70
C GLN A 280 -16.80 -7.42 -15.19
N ALA A 281 -16.47 -6.47 -14.30
CA ALA A 281 -16.23 -5.07 -14.65
C ALA A 281 -14.81 -4.84 -15.21
N GLY A 282 -13.93 -5.85 -15.21
CA GLY A 282 -12.55 -5.74 -15.67
C GLY A 282 -11.60 -5.11 -14.65
N LEU A 283 -11.96 -5.10 -13.37
CA LEU A 283 -11.19 -4.56 -12.26
C LEU A 283 -10.42 -5.65 -11.53
N VAL A 284 -9.13 -5.39 -11.22
CA VAL A 284 -8.38 -6.20 -10.25
C VAL A 284 -8.80 -5.86 -8.82
N VAL A 285 -8.67 -6.84 -7.91
CA VAL A 285 -9.06 -6.70 -6.51
C VAL A 285 -7.85 -6.92 -5.60
N HIS A 286 -7.40 -5.86 -4.91
CA HIS A 286 -6.37 -5.95 -3.89
C HIS A 286 -6.97 -5.75 -2.50
N ALA A 287 -6.83 -6.75 -1.62
CA ALA A 287 -7.47 -6.72 -0.30
C ALA A 287 -6.55 -6.18 0.80
N TRP A 288 -7.06 -5.31 1.68
CA TRP A 288 -6.30 -4.72 2.79
C TRP A 288 -6.99 -4.90 4.14
N THR A 289 -6.29 -5.09 5.24
CA THR A 289 -4.87 -5.33 5.40
C THR A 289 -4.67 -6.65 6.15
N VAL A 290 -3.90 -7.54 5.59
CA VAL A 290 -3.52 -8.78 6.27
C VAL A 290 -2.46 -8.47 7.34
N ARG A 291 -2.71 -8.93 8.56
CA ARG A 291 -1.83 -8.81 9.72
C ARG A 291 -1.87 -10.10 10.51
N LYS A 292 -0.72 -10.53 11.00
CA LYS A 292 -0.62 -11.82 11.71
C LYS A 292 -1.12 -11.80 13.15
N GLN A 293 -1.24 -10.61 13.77
CA GLN A 293 -1.62 -10.52 15.18
C GLN A 293 -3.12 -10.73 15.38
N ASN A 294 -3.48 -11.45 16.47
CA ASN A 294 -4.87 -11.76 16.85
C ASN A 294 -5.79 -10.53 16.89
N ALA A 295 -5.28 -9.37 17.30
CA ALA A 295 -6.04 -8.14 17.38
C ALA A 295 -6.70 -7.75 16.04
N PHE A 296 -6.15 -8.19 14.91
CA PHE A 296 -6.59 -7.85 13.55
C PHE A 296 -7.29 -8.99 12.82
N LEU A 297 -7.27 -10.19 13.40
CA LEU A 297 -7.86 -11.36 12.77
C LEU A 297 -9.35 -11.52 13.14
N PRO A 298 -10.16 -12.08 12.23
CA PRO A 298 -11.50 -12.54 12.56
C PRO A 298 -11.49 -13.48 13.78
N PRO A 299 -12.54 -13.45 14.60
CA PRO A 299 -12.56 -14.24 15.85
C PRO A 299 -12.22 -15.73 15.67
N GLY A 300 -12.69 -16.35 14.57
CA GLY A 300 -12.45 -17.78 14.28
C GLY A 300 -10.99 -18.12 13.91
N LEU A 301 -10.16 -17.11 13.63
CA LEU A 301 -8.76 -17.30 13.26
C LEU A 301 -7.78 -16.87 14.36
N ARG A 302 -8.28 -16.45 15.52
CA ARG A 302 -7.45 -16.06 16.67
C ARG A 302 -6.94 -17.28 17.41
N GLU A 303 -5.71 -17.23 17.86
CA GLU A 303 -5.08 -18.26 18.68
C GLU A 303 -4.79 -17.71 20.09
N GLY A 304 -5.62 -18.10 21.05
CA GLY A 304 -5.59 -17.55 22.41
C GLY A 304 -6.22 -16.16 22.52
N GLU A 305 -5.99 -15.50 23.68
CA GLU A 305 -6.64 -14.21 24.01
C GLU A 305 -5.71 -13.00 23.90
N ASP A 306 -4.40 -13.23 23.74
CA ASP A 306 -3.43 -12.14 23.58
C ASP A 306 -3.55 -11.51 22.19
N GLY A 307 -3.95 -10.24 22.14
CA GLY A 307 -4.09 -9.49 20.91
C GLY A 307 -2.77 -9.29 20.14
N ALA A 308 -1.63 -9.32 20.84
CA ALA A 308 -0.30 -9.19 20.25
C ALA A 308 0.26 -10.54 19.72
N ALA A 309 -0.31 -11.66 20.16
CA ALA A 309 0.11 -12.98 19.69
C ALA A 309 -0.27 -13.18 18.20
N VAL A 310 0.47 -14.06 17.55
CA VAL A 310 0.21 -14.47 16.18
C VAL A 310 -0.96 -15.45 16.18
N GLY A 311 -1.93 -15.22 15.31
CA GLY A 311 -3.03 -16.15 15.08
C GLY A 311 -2.94 -16.84 13.71
N ASN A 312 -4.00 -17.51 13.30
CA ASN A 312 -4.03 -18.28 12.06
C ASN A 312 -4.25 -17.39 10.82
N TYR A 313 -3.31 -16.47 10.56
CA TYR A 313 -3.34 -15.58 9.40
C TYR A 313 -3.10 -16.33 8.07
N ALA A 314 -2.45 -17.50 8.11
CA ALA A 314 -2.26 -18.34 6.93
C ALA A 314 -3.61 -18.86 6.41
N ALA A 315 -4.53 -19.23 7.29
CA ALA A 315 -5.89 -19.59 6.88
C ALA A 315 -6.65 -18.39 6.28
N LEU A 316 -6.43 -17.17 6.79
CA LEU A 316 -6.99 -15.96 6.18
C LEU A 316 -6.47 -15.74 4.75
N LEU A 317 -5.17 -15.91 4.53
CA LEU A 317 -4.57 -15.82 3.19
C LEU A 317 -5.15 -16.85 2.24
N ALA A 318 -5.23 -18.12 2.66
CA ALA A 318 -5.84 -19.18 1.85
C ALA A 318 -7.31 -18.90 1.50
N MET A 319 -8.09 -18.29 2.42
CA MET A 319 -9.46 -17.87 2.14
C MET A 319 -9.51 -16.76 1.09
N LEU A 320 -8.62 -15.76 1.15
CA LEU A 320 -8.53 -14.65 0.21
C LEU A 320 -8.09 -15.14 -1.19
N GLU A 321 -7.07 -15.99 -1.25
CA GLU A 321 -6.62 -16.62 -2.48
C GLU A 321 -7.75 -17.45 -3.12
N SER A 322 -8.45 -18.28 -2.31
CA SER A 322 -9.63 -19.06 -2.77
C SER A 322 -10.80 -18.17 -3.20
N ALA A 323 -10.93 -16.95 -2.65
CA ALA A 323 -11.92 -15.97 -3.10
C ALA A 323 -11.56 -15.33 -4.44
N GLY A 324 -10.32 -15.51 -4.91
CA GLY A 324 -9.84 -15.04 -6.20
C GLY A 324 -9.38 -13.56 -6.19
N VAL A 325 -8.95 -13.01 -5.03
CA VAL A 325 -8.33 -11.68 -5.02
C VAL A 325 -6.98 -11.74 -5.75
N ASP A 326 -6.61 -10.65 -6.43
CA ASP A 326 -5.39 -10.56 -7.24
C ASP A 326 -4.15 -10.22 -6.39
N GLY A 327 -4.35 -9.83 -5.12
CA GLY A 327 -3.25 -9.54 -4.20
C GLY A 327 -3.72 -9.01 -2.85
N VAL A 328 -2.78 -8.89 -1.92
CA VAL A 328 -3.04 -8.40 -0.57
C VAL A 328 -2.04 -7.35 -0.12
N PHE A 329 -2.52 -6.35 0.60
CA PHE A 329 -1.68 -5.48 1.42
C PHE A 329 -1.39 -6.18 2.74
N THR A 330 -0.11 -6.30 3.09
CA THR A 330 0.32 -6.94 4.34
C THR A 330 1.33 -6.10 5.11
N ASP A 331 1.21 -6.10 6.44
CA ASP A 331 2.24 -5.55 7.33
C ASP A 331 3.40 -6.54 7.55
N ASP A 332 3.20 -7.84 7.22
CA ASP A 332 4.06 -8.96 7.55
C ASP A 332 4.49 -9.73 6.27
N VAL A 333 5.38 -9.13 5.47
CA VAL A 333 5.72 -9.58 4.11
C VAL A 333 6.24 -11.02 4.07
N LEU A 334 7.35 -11.32 4.77
CA LEU A 334 7.94 -12.65 4.74
C LEU A 334 6.99 -13.74 5.26
N PRO A 335 6.26 -13.54 6.39
CA PRO A 335 5.22 -14.46 6.80
C PRO A 335 4.13 -14.69 5.74
N THR A 336 3.73 -13.64 5.00
CA THR A 336 2.73 -13.75 3.93
C THR A 336 3.25 -14.58 2.77
N ILE A 337 4.47 -14.30 2.29
CA ILE A 337 5.11 -15.07 1.21
C ILE A 337 5.26 -16.55 1.60
N CYS A 338 5.70 -16.81 2.84
CA CYS A 338 5.85 -18.19 3.32
C CYS A 338 4.50 -18.94 3.42
N ALA A 339 3.41 -18.24 3.70
CA ALA A 339 2.09 -18.84 3.79
C ALA A 339 1.44 -19.09 2.40
N LEU A 340 1.82 -18.31 1.38
CA LEU A 340 1.37 -18.47 0.00
C LEU A 340 2.22 -19.47 -0.79
N GLY A 341 3.45 -19.76 -0.35
CA GLY A 341 4.34 -20.72 -1.02
C GLY A 341 3.83 -22.15 -0.90
N ASP A 342 3.89 -22.93 -1.99
CA ASP A 342 3.62 -24.36 -1.99
C ASP A 342 4.56 -25.08 -1.00
N GLU A 343 4.03 -26.02 -0.20
CA GLU A 343 4.83 -26.86 0.70
C GLU A 343 5.96 -27.61 -0.05
N ALA A 344 5.83 -27.80 -1.35
CA ALA A 344 6.82 -28.43 -2.21
C ALA A 344 8.04 -27.56 -2.57
N ASN A 345 7.90 -26.21 -2.49
CA ASN A 345 8.97 -25.24 -2.75
C ASN A 345 9.59 -24.66 -1.46
N ASN A 346 9.21 -25.16 -0.30
CA ASN A 346 9.62 -24.68 1.03
C ASN A 346 11.07 -25.08 1.40
N ASP A 347 11.96 -25.22 0.40
CA ASP A 347 13.42 -25.29 0.59
C ASP A 347 14.02 -23.93 1.01
N ASP A 348 13.19 -22.89 1.15
CA ASP A 348 13.64 -21.59 1.61
C ASP A 348 13.91 -21.64 3.11
N LEU A 349 15.20 -21.67 3.43
CA LEU A 349 15.75 -21.69 4.79
C LEU A 349 15.09 -20.61 5.68
N TRP A 350 14.63 -19.51 5.10
CA TRP A 350 13.96 -18.42 5.79
C TRP A 350 12.56 -18.78 6.29
N CYS A 351 11.74 -19.43 5.47
CA CYS A 351 10.42 -19.90 5.89
C CYS A 351 10.51 -21.00 6.93
N ALA A 352 11.49 -21.91 6.79
CA ALA A 352 11.78 -22.94 7.79
C ALA A 352 12.31 -22.37 9.12
N LEU A 353 13.03 -21.24 9.07
CA LEU A 353 13.50 -20.54 10.29
C LEU A 353 12.39 -19.76 10.97
N LEU A 354 11.44 -19.16 10.21
CA LEU A 354 10.26 -18.50 10.78
C LEU A 354 9.38 -19.47 11.58
N SER A 355 9.24 -20.69 11.13
CA SER A 355 8.51 -21.73 11.85
C SER A 355 9.19 -22.15 13.16
N ARG A 356 10.50 -21.85 13.32
CA ARG A 356 11.32 -22.26 14.47
C ARG A 356 11.66 -21.14 15.45
N ASP A 357 11.61 -19.86 15.05
CA ASP A 357 12.26 -18.80 15.86
C ASP A 357 11.57 -17.42 15.78
N GLN A 358 10.27 -17.32 16.05
CA GLN A 358 9.64 -16.01 16.30
C GLN A 358 10.17 -15.32 17.58
N ALA A 359 11.07 -15.95 18.34
CA ALA A 359 11.51 -15.48 19.63
C ALA A 359 12.90 -14.80 19.65
N ARG A 360 13.70 -14.83 18.58
CA ARG A 360 15.11 -14.38 18.63
C ARG A 360 15.60 -13.65 17.37
N LEU A 361 15.08 -12.45 17.12
CA LEU A 361 15.81 -11.52 16.24
C LEU A 361 16.92 -10.84 17.05
N PRO A 362 18.19 -10.86 16.58
CA PRO A 362 19.28 -10.15 17.26
C PRO A 362 18.98 -8.64 17.25
N MET A 363 19.35 -7.97 18.34
CA MET A 363 19.30 -6.51 18.43
C MET A 363 20.23 -5.91 17.35
N PRO A 364 19.78 -4.93 16.57
CA PRO A 364 20.68 -4.18 15.70
C PRO A 364 21.75 -3.51 16.55
N ARG A 365 23.01 -3.55 16.13
CA ARG A 365 24.08 -2.79 16.78
C ARG A 365 24.00 -1.34 16.32
N ALA A 366 24.45 -0.42 17.17
CA ALA A 366 24.50 1.00 16.83
C ALA A 366 25.33 1.31 15.56
N GLU A 367 26.20 0.40 15.17
CA GLU A 367 27.04 0.45 13.97
C GLU A 367 26.30 0.05 12.66
N ASP A 368 25.10 -0.55 12.76
CA ASP A 368 24.29 -0.96 11.61
C ASP A 368 23.37 0.18 11.09
N VAL A 369 23.49 1.39 11.66
CA VAL A 369 22.60 2.54 11.40
C VAL A 369 23.38 3.71 10.78
N VAL A 370 24.54 3.48 10.16
CA VAL A 370 25.35 4.56 9.58
C VAL A 370 25.33 4.51 8.06
N GLU A 371 24.87 5.62 7.51
CA GLU A 371 24.89 6.31 6.21
C GLU A 371 23.63 6.26 5.40
#